data_55020cdcc67a569371ff6ae5ccfa8055
#
_entry.id   55020cdcc67a569371ff6ae5ccfa8055
#
_cell.length_a   1.000
_cell.length_b   1.000
_cell.length_c   1.000
_cell.angle_alpha   90.00
_cell.angle_beta   90.00
_cell.angle_gamma   90.00
#
_symmetry.space_group_name_H-M   'P 1'
#
loop_
_entity.id
_entity.type
_entity.pdbx_description
1 polymer ?
#
loop_
_entity_poly.entity_id
_entity_poly.type
_entity_poly.pdbx_seq_one_letter_code
_entity_poly.pdbx_strand_id
1 'polypeptide(L)'
;MPPRDAFAKSEAKEWAEENFRGVCNVIIPSFTADLRGLNEAGIRHDVRRNAELGFWGALLVSEAGTTPEEMRTFMEIAVDEAKGSQYFLLHGSFDSLDDTIECARDARAIGVDGLLVAYPNSFYPTTSAELSAYTRALCEKTDLAVVLFCAPHYNFERLDRSGFPLEVWHELVDQPNAVALKYEVGHPGVVGSWQVFSEFAGRKVLVCDPYEPNLLMWDDLYGTPWIGTSNYEYYGDTVVRYLAAQREGRREEALRLYWQIQPARQAREALRAQASGANFNHRYLWKYQAWLQGYNGGPIRAPAMKLTDAQMRRAAEGLVASGLLDAVPPSFAPFFEGRNPS
;
A
#
# COMPACT_ATOMS: atom_id res chain seq x y z
N MET A 1 16.92 9.55 -15.98
CA MET A 1 16.64 10.63 -15.02
C MET A 1 17.88 10.85 -14.16
N PRO A 2 18.18 12.07 -13.67
CA PRO A 2 19.19 12.21 -12.64
C PRO A 2 18.82 11.36 -11.42
N PRO A 3 19.81 10.92 -10.64
CA PRO A 3 19.52 10.27 -9.37
C PRO A 3 18.63 11.21 -8.54
N ARG A 4 17.60 10.67 -7.90
CA ARG A 4 16.72 11.47 -7.05
C ARG A 4 17.55 12.14 -5.98
N ASP A 5 17.30 13.43 -5.73
CA ASP A 5 17.96 14.16 -4.68
C ASP A 5 17.61 13.50 -3.34
N ALA A 6 18.64 13.00 -2.66
CA ALA A 6 18.50 12.47 -1.33
C ALA A 6 18.17 13.63 -0.38
N PHE A 7 17.08 13.53 0.35
CA PHE A 7 16.70 14.51 1.38
C PHE A 7 17.41 14.21 2.70
N ALA A 8 17.73 15.24 3.47
CA ALA A 8 18.10 15.10 4.87
C ALA A 8 16.84 14.81 5.71
N LYS A 9 16.98 14.10 6.82
CA LYS A 9 15.85 13.76 7.71
C LYS A 9 15.02 14.99 8.11
N SER A 10 15.66 16.11 8.36
CA SER A 10 15.02 17.39 8.70
C SER A 10 14.25 18.03 7.54
N GLU A 11 14.50 17.61 6.30
CA GLU A 11 13.88 18.11 5.06
C GLU A 11 12.83 17.15 4.52
N ALA A 12 12.58 16.02 5.21
CA ALA A 12 11.72 14.96 4.71
C ALA A 12 10.28 15.43 4.46
N LYS A 13 9.76 16.37 5.24
CA LYS A 13 8.40 16.89 5.09
C LYS A 13 8.27 17.77 3.84
N GLU A 14 9.20 18.71 3.67
CA GLU A 14 9.28 19.58 2.50
C GLU A 14 9.47 18.73 1.23
N TRP A 15 10.37 17.75 1.29
CA TRP A 15 10.57 16.80 0.20
C TRP A 15 9.29 16.01 -0.14
N ALA A 16 8.53 15.56 0.86
CA ALA A 16 7.28 14.83 0.64
C ALA A 16 6.16 15.74 0.09
N GLU A 17 6.08 16.99 0.54
CA GLU A 17 5.14 17.98 -0.04
C GLU A 17 5.36 18.17 -1.55
N GLU A 18 6.59 18.06 -2.03
CA GLU A 18 6.93 18.17 -3.44
C GLU A 18 6.76 16.85 -4.20
N ASN A 19 7.10 15.72 -3.58
CA ASN A 19 7.28 14.44 -4.26
C ASN A 19 6.13 13.43 -4.06
N PHE A 20 5.40 13.46 -2.93
CA PHE A 20 4.25 12.56 -2.73
C PHE A 20 3.04 13.06 -3.53
N ARG A 21 2.96 12.62 -4.80
CA ARG A 21 1.95 13.07 -5.76
C ARG A 21 1.35 11.91 -6.53
N GLY A 22 0.03 11.67 -6.42
CA GLY A 22 -0.65 10.62 -7.15
C GLY A 22 -0.97 9.37 -6.35
N VAL A 23 -1.03 8.24 -7.02
CA VAL A 23 -1.51 6.96 -6.45
C VAL A 23 -0.35 6.03 -6.18
N CYS A 24 -0.15 5.65 -4.91
CA CYS A 24 0.82 4.65 -4.49
C CYS A 24 0.16 3.28 -4.38
N ASN A 25 0.59 2.36 -5.22
CA ASN A 25 0.11 0.99 -5.30
C ASN A 25 0.83 0.07 -4.30
N VAL A 26 0.71 -1.24 -4.50
CA VAL A 26 1.49 -2.28 -3.80
C VAL A 26 2.14 -3.21 -4.82
N ILE A 27 3.31 -3.75 -4.49
CA ILE A 27 3.93 -4.85 -5.21
C ILE A 27 4.19 -5.98 -4.21
N ILE A 28 3.62 -7.15 -4.49
CA ILE A 28 3.83 -8.36 -3.72
C ILE A 28 4.96 -9.14 -4.37
N PRO A 29 5.97 -9.60 -3.62
CA PRO A 29 7.13 -10.28 -4.21
C PRO A 29 6.71 -11.53 -5.00
N SER A 30 7.42 -11.80 -6.08
CA SER A 30 7.30 -13.03 -6.85
C SER A 30 8.36 -14.03 -6.38
N PHE A 31 7.96 -15.30 -6.26
CA PHE A 31 8.83 -16.39 -5.82
C PHE A 31 9.08 -17.38 -6.95
N THR A 32 10.17 -18.13 -6.83
CA THR A 32 10.44 -19.29 -7.69
C THR A 32 9.36 -20.36 -7.54
N ALA A 33 9.22 -21.23 -8.54
CA ALA A 33 8.19 -22.28 -8.54
C ALA A 33 8.31 -23.23 -7.35
N ASP A 34 9.52 -23.46 -6.84
CA ASP A 34 9.80 -24.28 -5.66
C ASP A 34 9.68 -23.49 -4.33
N LEU A 35 9.36 -22.19 -4.39
CA LEU A 35 9.22 -21.30 -3.24
C LEU A 35 10.51 -21.09 -2.41
N ARG A 36 11.68 -21.45 -2.92
CA ARG A 36 12.95 -21.35 -2.17
C ARG A 36 13.64 -20.00 -2.30
N GLY A 37 13.26 -19.19 -3.26
CA GLY A 37 13.84 -17.88 -3.48
C GLY A 37 12.89 -16.93 -4.20
N LEU A 38 13.37 -15.72 -4.44
CA LEU A 38 12.65 -14.70 -5.20
C LEU A 38 12.78 -14.98 -6.70
N ASN A 39 11.71 -14.69 -7.43
CA ASN A 39 11.71 -14.67 -8.89
C ASN A 39 11.99 -13.24 -9.37
N GLU A 40 13.24 -12.96 -9.67
CA GLU A 40 13.68 -11.63 -10.12
C GLU A 40 12.96 -11.18 -11.38
N ALA A 41 12.79 -12.04 -12.38
CA ALA A 41 12.11 -11.71 -13.63
C ALA A 41 10.64 -11.29 -13.38
N GLY A 42 9.97 -11.98 -12.47
CA GLY A 42 8.61 -11.64 -12.04
C GLY A 42 8.53 -10.31 -11.30
N ILE A 43 9.49 -10.03 -10.41
CA ILE A 43 9.56 -8.75 -9.68
C ILE A 43 9.79 -7.59 -10.66
N ARG A 44 10.77 -7.71 -11.55
CA ARG A 44 11.06 -6.70 -12.59
C ARG A 44 9.86 -6.45 -13.49
N HIS A 45 9.14 -7.51 -13.87
CA HIS A 45 7.90 -7.40 -14.63
C HIS A 45 6.85 -6.56 -13.88
N ASP A 46 6.66 -6.82 -12.59
CA ASP A 46 5.66 -6.10 -11.78
C ASP A 46 6.02 -4.62 -11.58
N VAL A 47 7.30 -4.30 -11.43
CA VAL A 47 7.78 -2.91 -11.37
C VAL A 47 7.50 -2.17 -12.69
N ARG A 48 7.80 -2.79 -13.85
CA ARG A 48 7.47 -2.19 -15.16
C ARG A 48 5.98 -1.99 -15.33
N ARG A 49 5.19 -3.01 -14.97
CA ARG A 49 3.73 -2.94 -15.09
C ARG A 49 3.14 -1.84 -14.22
N ASN A 50 3.66 -1.66 -13.01
CA ASN A 50 3.26 -0.58 -12.12
C ASN A 50 3.50 0.82 -12.75
N ALA A 51 4.64 1.01 -13.40
CA ALA A 51 4.94 2.25 -14.13
C ALA A 51 4.03 2.46 -15.34
N GLU A 52 3.77 1.41 -16.13
CA GLU A 52 2.88 1.46 -17.31
C GLU A 52 1.46 1.89 -16.98
N LEU A 53 0.96 1.50 -15.79
CA LEU A 53 -0.35 1.90 -15.29
C LEU A 53 -0.36 3.33 -14.70
N GLY A 54 0.79 4.01 -14.67
CA GLY A 54 0.91 5.39 -14.23
C GLY A 54 0.88 5.57 -12.71
N PHE A 55 1.12 4.53 -11.93
CA PHE A 55 1.24 4.67 -10.48
C PHE A 55 2.47 5.49 -10.10
N TRP A 56 2.31 6.36 -9.11
CA TRP A 56 3.39 7.15 -8.54
C TRP A 56 4.55 6.28 -8.02
N GLY A 57 4.22 5.14 -7.44
CA GLY A 57 5.14 4.21 -6.86
C GLY A 57 4.42 3.04 -6.22
N ALA A 58 5.12 2.30 -5.39
CA ALA A 58 4.56 1.15 -4.73
C ALA A 58 5.10 0.93 -3.32
N LEU A 59 4.26 0.37 -2.46
CA LEU A 59 4.66 -0.30 -1.23
C LEU A 59 5.23 -1.68 -1.59
N LEU A 60 6.47 -1.94 -1.22
CA LEU A 60 7.09 -3.26 -1.32
C LEU A 60 6.66 -4.08 -0.10
N VAL A 61 5.79 -5.08 -0.34
CA VAL A 61 5.08 -5.80 0.73
C VAL A 61 5.96 -6.85 1.38
N SER A 62 6.16 -6.77 2.71
CA SER A 62 6.90 -7.77 3.50
C SER A 62 6.04 -8.96 3.95
N GLU A 63 4.73 -8.78 4.09
CA GLU A 63 3.78 -9.80 4.60
C GLU A 63 3.44 -10.87 3.55
N ALA A 64 4.46 -11.46 2.94
CA ALA A 64 4.32 -12.49 1.92
C ALA A 64 5.23 -13.72 2.18
N GLY A 65 5.73 -13.84 3.42
CA GLY A 65 6.66 -14.92 3.80
C GLY A 65 8.09 -14.68 3.31
N THR A 66 8.48 -13.42 3.14
CA THR A 66 9.87 -13.02 2.88
C THR A 66 10.69 -12.99 4.15
N THR A 67 11.95 -13.42 4.07
CA THR A 67 12.93 -13.15 5.14
C THR A 67 13.45 -11.72 5.04
N PRO A 68 14.10 -11.17 6.07
CA PRO A 68 14.76 -9.86 5.99
C PRO A 68 15.76 -9.76 4.83
N GLU A 69 16.55 -10.80 4.58
CA GLU A 69 17.52 -10.87 3.47
C GLU A 69 16.83 -10.86 2.10
N GLU A 70 15.73 -11.60 1.98
CA GLU A 70 14.92 -11.59 0.76
C GLU A 70 14.23 -10.25 0.55
N MET A 71 13.79 -9.60 1.63
CA MET A 71 13.22 -8.26 1.53
C MET A 71 14.24 -7.25 1.02
N ARG A 72 15.50 -7.35 1.48
CA ARG A 72 16.61 -6.55 0.95
C ARG A 72 16.80 -6.78 -0.55
N THR A 73 16.90 -8.04 -0.97
CA THR A 73 17.04 -8.41 -2.39
C THR A 73 15.84 -7.92 -3.22
N PHE A 74 14.62 -8.00 -2.69
CA PHE A 74 13.42 -7.49 -3.34
C PHE A 74 13.50 -5.97 -3.58
N MET A 75 13.93 -5.20 -2.57
CA MET A 75 14.13 -3.76 -2.69
C MET A 75 15.21 -3.42 -3.73
N GLU A 76 16.36 -4.13 -3.72
CA GLU A 76 17.44 -3.95 -4.69
C GLU A 76 16.94 -4.15 -6.13
N ILE A 77 16.21 -5.24 -6.40
CA ILE A 77 15.63 -5.52 -7.72
C ILE A 77 14.63 -4.43 -8.13
N ALA A 78 13.76 -4.01 -7.22
CA ALA A 78 12.73 -3.02 -7.53
C ALA A 78 13.33 -1.64 -7.85
N VAL A 79 14.29 -1.18 -7.06
CA VAL A 79 14.98 0.10 -7.26
C VAL A 79 15.82 0.10 -8.54
N ASP A 80 16.56 -1.01 -8.79
CA ASP A 80 17.34 -1.17 -10.02
C ASP A 80 16.46 -1.15 -11.28
N GLU A 81 15.33 -1.85 -11.26
CA GLU A 81 14.41 -1.88 -12.41
C GLU A 81 13.74 -0.53 -12.64
N ALA A 82 13.33 0.16 -11.60
CA ALA A 82 12.63 1.44 -11.71
C ALA A 82 13.53 2.56 -12.23
N LYS A 83 14.84 2.51 -11.98
CA LYS A 83 15.82 3.52 -12.45
C LYS A 83 15.38 4.97 -12.14
N GLY A 84 14.75 5.17 -10.99
CA GLY A 84 14.26 6.47 -10.56
C GLY A 84 12.91 6.89 -11.14
N SER A 85 12.22 6.08 -11.93
CA SER A 85 10.90 6.42 -12.51
C SER A 85 9.75 6.28 -11.53
N GLN A 86 9.93 5.59 -10.40
CA GLN A 86 8.91 5.33 -9.38
C GLN A 86 9.50 5.50 -7.99
N TYR A 87 8.64 5.79 -7.02
CA TYR A 87 8.98 5.84 -5.59
C TYR A 87 8.63 4.53 -4.90
N PHE A 88 9.41 4.16 -3.90
CA PHE A 88 9.14 2.94 -3.13
C PHE A 88 9.04 3.20 -1.64
N LEU A 89 8.08 2.54 -1.01
CA LEU A 89 7.93 2.48 0.43
C LEU A 89 8.22 1.05 0.89
N LEU A 90 9.05 0.91 1.92
CA LEU A 90 9.20 -0.35 2.65
C LEU A 90 7.94 -0.58 3.49
N HIS A 91 7.36 -1.78 3.46
CA HIS A 91 6.37 -2.20 4.44
C HIS A 91 7.08 -2.71 5.71
N GLY A 92 7.03 -1.92 6.77
CA GLY A 92 7.75 -2.18 8.01
C GLY A 92 7.07 -3.22 8.92
N SER A 93 6.60 -4.34 8.35
CA SER A 93 5.94 -5.42 9.08
C SER A 93 6.92 -6.60 9.27
N PHE A 94 7.66 -6.56 10.37
CA PHE A 94 8.62 -7.59 10.79
C PHE A 94 8.32 -8.05 12.21
N ASP A 95 9.01 -9.09 12.68
CA ASP A 95 8.73 -9.73 13.97
C ASP A 95 9.16 -8.89 15.18
N SER A 96 10.11 -7.97 15.00
CA SER A 96 10.57 -7.07 16.05
C SER A 96 10.81 -5.64 15.57
N LEU A 97 10.90 -4.71 16.53
CA LEU A 97 11.30 -3.32 16.28
C LEU A 97 12.72 -3.25 15.70
N ASP A 98 13.64 -4.05 16.22
CA ASP A 98 15.05 -4.03 15.79
C ASP A 98 15.19 -4.55 14.35
N ASP A 99 14.47 -5.62 13.97
CA ASP A 99 14.43 -6.11 12.59
C ASP A 99 13.87 -5.04 11.64
N THR A 100 12.80 -4.35 12.06
CA THR A 100 12.21 -3.26 11.27
C THR A 100 13.19 -2.12 11.06
N ILE A 101 13.94 -1.72 12.11
CA ILE A 101 14.95 -0.66 12.04
C ILE A 101 16.11 -1.07 11.14
N GLU A 102 16.60 -2.31 11.26
CA GLU A 102 17.70 -2.81 10.42
C GLU A 102 17.27 -2.82 8.94
N CYS A 103 16.10 -3.38 8.64
CA CYS A 103 15.58 -3.39 7.28
C CYS A 103 15.33 -1.97 6.73
N ALA A 104 14.92 -1.01 7.57
CA ALA A 104 14.76 0.39 7.17
C ALA A 104 16.10 1.08 6.86
N ARG A 105 17.18 0.74 7.55
CA ARG A 105 18.52 1.21 7.22
C ARG A 105 19.01 0.66 5.89
N ASP A 106 18.79 -0.63 5.65
CA ASP A 106 19.09 -1.26 4.36
C ASP A 106 18.29 -0.60 3.24
N ALA A 107 17.00 -0.37 3.45
CA ALA A 107 16.12 0.29 2.50
C ALA A 107 16.65 1.68 2.10
N ARG A 108 17.11 2.48 3.09
CA ARG A 108 17.72 3.78 2.83
C ARG A 108 18.99 3.67 2.00
N ALA A 109 19.86 2.71 2.32
CA ALA A 109 21.12 2.47 1.60
C ALA A 109 20.90 2.02 0.15
N ILE A 110 19.83 1.25 -0.11
CA ILE A 110 19.43 0.77 -1.43
C ILE A 110 18.82 1.90 -2.28
N GLY A 111 18.22 2.91 -1.66
CA GLY A 111 17.53 4.00 -2.36
C GLY A 111 16.01 3.88 -2.35
N VAL A 112 15.43 3.17 -1.39
CA VAL A 112 14.01 3.22 -1.06
C VAL A 112 13.70 4.57 -0.41
N ASP A 113 12.57 5.15 -0.75
CA ASP A 113 12.23 6.54 -0.39
C ASP A 113 11.60 6.67 0.99
N GLY A 114 10.78 5.70 1.39
CA GLY A 114 10.06 5.79 2.65
C GLY A 114 9.74 4.47 3.32
N LEU A 115 9.16 4.59 4.50
CA LEU A 115 8.72 3.49 5.36
C LEU A 115 7.23 3.66 5.68
N LEU A 116 6.39 2.68 5.37
CA LEU A 116 5.07 2.56 5.96
C LEU A 116 5.22 1.84 7.30
N VAL A 117 4.87 2.51 8.39
CA VAL A 117 4.92 1.92 9.73
C VAL A 117 3.93 0.76 9.82
N ALA A 118 4.41 -0.36 10.32
CA ALA A 118 3.57 -1.47 10.75
C ALA A 118 4.05 -1.96 12.12
N TYR A 119 3.22 -2.76 12.76
CA TYR A 119 3.51 -3.25 14.09
C TYR A 119 3.59 -4.79 14.04
N PRO A 120 4.54 -5.40 14.77
CA PRO A 120 4.62 -6.86 14.87
C PRO A 120 3.29 -7.48 15.34
N ASN A 121 2.98 -8.67 14.87
CA ASN A 121 1.77 -9.40 15.30
C ASN A 121 1.72 -9.61 16.83
N SER A 122 2.88 -9.66 17.48
CA SER A 122 3.03 -9.76 18.93
C SER A 122 2.97 -8.43 19.67
N PHE A 123 2.93 -7.28 18.95
CA PHE A 123 2.88 -5.96 19.58
C PHE A 123 1.51 -5.69 20.19
N TYR A 124 1.51 -5.62 21.50
CA TYR A 124 0.29 -5.43 22.28
C TYR A 124 0.45 -4.30 23.30
N PRO A 125 0.46 -3.02 22.85
CA PRO A 125 0.61 -1.88 23.75
C PRO A 125 -0.60 -1.82 24.70
N THR A 126 -0.34 -1.60 25.98
CA THR A 126 -1.36 -1.46 27.02
C THR A 126 -1.65 0.00 27.34
N THR A 127 -0.80 0.90 26.86
CA THR A 127 -0.91 2.34 27.03
C THR A 127 -0.58 3.07 25.73
N SER A 128 -1.14 4.28 25.56
CA SER A 128 -0.77 5.20 24.47
C SER A 128 0.72 5.52 24.45
N ALA A 129 1.36 5.59 25.63
CA ALA A 129 2.80 5.86 25.75
C ALA A 129 3.67 4.74 25.13
N GLU A 130 3.26 3.47 25.25
CA GLU A 130 3.98 2.34 24.62
C GLU A 130 3.86 2.41 23.09
N LEU A 131 2.68 2.74 22.56
CA LEU A 131 2.47 2.94 21.12
C LEU A 131 3.31 4.11 20.61
N SER A 132 3.29 5.25 21.31
CA SER A 132 4.11 6.42 20.98
C SER A 132 5.59 6.09 20.98
N ALA A 133 6.08 5.41 22.04
CA ALA A 133 7.50 5.06 22.18
C ALA A 133 8.00 4.15 21.04
N TYR A 134 7.23 3.13 20.66
CA TYR A 134 7.56 2.25 19.54
C TYR A 134 7.69 3.03 18.24
N THR A 135 6.66 3.81 17.90
CA THR A 135 6.60 4.53 16.63
C THR A 135 7.64 5.64 16.55
N ARG A 136 7.88 6.35 17.65
CA ARG A 136 8.94 7.35 17.76
C ARG A 136 10.32 6.73 17.54
N ALA A 137 10.59 5.55 18.11
CA ALA A 137 11.85 4.86 17.91
C ALA A 137 12.12 4.52 16.43
N LEU A 138 11.08 4.16 15.66
CA LEU A 138 11.21 4.00 14.21
C LEU A 138 11.54 5.34 13.53
N CYS A 139 10.83 6.41 13.84
CA CYS A 139 11.11 7.74 13.30
C CYS A 139 12.53 8.20 13.60
N GLU A 140 12.98 8.03 14.84
CA GLU A 140 14.31 8.47 15.29
C GLU A 140 15.46 7.68 14.67
N LYS A 141 15.27 6.36 14.46
CA LYS A 141 16.34 5.43 14.03
C LYS A 141 16.40 5.18 12.52
N THR A 142 15.50 5.78 11.74
CA THR A 142 15.53 5.73 10.27
C THR A 142 15.65 7.13 9.66
N ASP A 143 16.27 7.22 8.48
CA ASP A 143 16.35 8.44 7.66
C ASP A 143 15.38 8.40 6.46
N LEU A 144 14.48 7.44 6.45
CA LEU A 144 13.40 7.34 5.46
C LEU A 144 12.28 8.35 5.76
N ALA A 145 11.53 8.73 4.73
CA ALA A 145 10.25 9.40 4.86
C ALA A 145 9.24 8.43 5.50
N VAL A 146 8.73 8.75 6.69
CA VAL A 146 7.87 7.85 7.46
C VAL A 146 6.41 8.15 7.19
N VAL A 147 5.68 7.16 6.71
CA VAL A 147 4.23 7.16 6.63
C VAL A 147 3.69 6.49 7.89
N LEU A 148 3.15 7.29 8.79
CA LEU A 148 2.45 6.80 9.98
C LEU A 148 1.19 6.04 9.54
N PHE A 149 0.89 4.93 10.21
CA PHE A 149 -0.21 4.09 9.78
C PHE A 149 -1.06 3.62 10.96
N CYS A 150 -2.37 3.77 10.83
CA CYS A 150 -3.35 3.24 11.75
C CYS A 150 -4.39 2.41 11.00
N ALA A 151 -4.57 1.17 11.42
CA ALA A 151 -5.47 0.21 10.80
C ALA A 151 -6.21 -0.64 11.85
N PRO A 152 -7.41 -1.18 11.54
CA PRO A 152 -8.23 -1.92 12.49
C PRO A 152 -7.52 -3.15 13.08
N HIS A 153 -6.71 -3.84 12.28
CA HIS A 153 -6.01 -5.06 12.71
C HIS A 153 -4.94 -4.85 13.77
N TYR A 154 -4.51 -3.60 14.02
CA TYR A 154 -3.63 -3.28 15.14
C TYR A 154 -4.35 -3.24 16.48
N ASN A 155 -5.69 -3.24 16.47
CA ASN A 155 -6.52 -3.37 17.66
C ASN A 155 -6.23 -2.29 18.72
N PHE A 156 -6.12 -1.02 18.28
CA PHE A 156 -5.92 0.11 19.20
C PHE A 156 -7.22 0.59 19.86
N GLU A 157 -8.36 -0.05 19.58
CA GLU A 157 -9.64 0.22 20.25
C GLU A 157 -9.58 0.02 21.77
N ARG A 158 -8.62 -0.77 22.26
CA ARG A 158 -8.39 -0.91 23.71
C ARG A 158 -7.67 0.29 24.32
N LEU A 159 -7.00 1.13 23.52
CA LEU A 159 -6.36 2.38 23.95
C LEU A 159 -7.33 3.54 23.81
N ASP A 160 -8.08 3.58 22.72
CA ASP A 160 -9.11 4.56 22.43
C ASP A 160 -10.25 3.91 21.62
N ARG A 161 -11.50 4.20 21.98
CA ARG A 161 -12.70 3.57 21.37
C ARG A 161 -12.81 3.79 19.85
N SER A 162 -12.19 4.83 19.33
CA SER A 162 -12.13 5.08 17.87
C SER A 162 -11.12 4.17 17.16
N GLY A 163 -10.25 3.48 17.90
CA GLY A 163 -9.08 2.79 17.37
C GLY A 163 -7.96 3.73 16.91
N PHE A 164 -8.12 5.03 17.19
CA PHE A 164 -7.19 6.09 16.78
C PHE A 164 -6.93 7.04 17.95
N PRO A 165 -6.01 6.68 18.88
CA PRO A 165 -5.68 7.52 20.03
C PRO A 165 -5.05 8.85 19.56
N LEU A 166 -5.88 9.89 19.45
CA LEU A 166 -5.56 11.14 18.78
C LEU A 166 -4.33 11.84 19.37
N GLU A 167 -4.15 11.78 20.69
CA GLU A 167 -3.00 12.36 21.38
C GLU A 167 -1.67 11.76 20.94
N VAL A 168 -1.64 10.47 20.63
CA VAL A 168 -0.44 9.78 20.11
C VAL A 168 -0.07 10.33 18.74
N TRP A 169 -1.05 10.47 17.87
CA TRP A 169 -0.82 10.94 16.49
C TRP A 169 -0.41 12.41 16.47
N HIS A 170 -0.93 13.24 17.37
CA HIS A 170 -0.47 14.62 17.53
C HIS A 170 1.02 14.71 17.86
N GLU A 171 1.50 13.85 18.75
CA GLU A 171 2.92 13.79 19.10
C GLU A 171 3.78 13.28 17.92
N LEU A 172 3.30 12.22 17.25
CA LEU A 172 4.08 11.55 16.23
C LEU A 172 4.20 12.34 14.92
N VAL A 173 3.18 13.12 14.53
CA VAL A 173 3.25 13.96 13.34
C VAL A 173 4.27 15.10 13.46
N ASP A 174 4.73 15.41 14.67
CA ASP A 174 5.77 16.41 14.89
C ASP A 174 7.19 15.86 14.66
N GLN A 175 7.35 14.54 14.50
CA GLN A 175 8.65 13.96 14.14
C GLN A 175 9.11 14.52 12.78
N PRO A 176 10.43 14.85 12.63
CA PRO A 176 10.92 15.55 11.44
C PRO A 176 10.73 14.78 10.14
N ASN A 177 10.73 13.45 10.19
CA ASN A 177 10.54 12.57 9.05
C ASN A 177 9.17 11.89 8.99
N ALA A 178 8.22 12.21 9.88
CA ALA A 178 6.84 11.80 9.75
C ALA A 178 6.14 12.66 8.68
N VAL A 179 6.10 12.17 7.45
CA VAL A 179 5.67 12.95 6.28
C VAL A 179 4.21 12.75 5.93
N ALA A 180 3.64 11.61 6.27
CA ALA A 180 2.25 11.30 5.97
C ALA A 180 1.61 10.49 7.10
N LEU A 181 0.28 10.62 7.20
CA LEU A 181 -0.58 9.83 8.07
C LEU A 181 -1.60 9.08 7.21
N LYS A 182 -1.45 7.77 7.14
CA LYS A 182 -2.40 6.86 6.50
C LYS A 182 -3.43 6.40 7.53
N TYR A 183 -4.67 6.82 7.35
CA TYR A 183 -5.78 6.48 8.23
C TYR A 183 -6.68 5.44 7.58
N GLU A 184 -6.76 4.25 8.16
CA GLU A 184 -7.56 3.12 7.63
C GLU A 184 -8.53 2.54 8.69
N VAL A 185 -8.69 3.18 9.83
CA VAL A 185 -9.47 2.59 10.94
C VAL A 185 -10.95 2.43 10.61
N GLY A 186 -11.53 3.39 9.89
CA GLY A 186 -12.93 3.29 9.44
C GLY A 186 -13.98 3.32 10.56
N HIS A 187 -13.60 3.63 11.80
CA HIS A 187 -14.51 3.75 12.92
C HIS A 187 -14.34 5.13 13.61
N PRO A 188 -15.36 5.93 13.69
CA PRO A 188 -16.77 5.73 13.29
C PRO A 188 -17.06 5.96 11.79
N GLY A 189 -16.31 5.39 10.88
CA GLY A 189 -16.51 5.51 9.43
C GLY A 189 -16.09 6.86 8.86
N VAL A 190 -16.85 7.40 7.91
CA VAL A 190 -16.52 8.67 7.23
C VAL A 190 -16.38 9.83 8.22
N VAL A 191 -17.12 9.84 9.32
CA VAL A 191 -16.99 10.87 10.36
C VAL A 191 -15.62 10.83 11.03
N GLY A 192 -15.09 9.66 11.30
CA GLY A 192 -13.73 9.50 11.84
C GLY A 192 -12.66 9.94 10.85
N SER A 193 -12.79 9.58 9.59
CA SER A 193 -11.88 10.06 8.54
C SER A 193 -11.94 11.59 8.41
N TRP A 194 -13.14 12.17 8.40
CA TRP A 194 -13.31 13.63 8.39
C TRP A 194 -12.64 14.31 9.58
N GLN A 195 -12.77 13.75 10.77
CA GLN A 195 -12.09 14.26 11.97
C GLN A 195 -10.58 14.27 11.78
N VAL A 196 -9.98 13.17 11.29
CA VAL A 196 -8.54 13.08 11.06
C VAL A 196 -8.07 14.08 10.02
N PHE A 197 -8.78 14.21 8.90
CA PHE A 197 -8.45 15.24 7.90
C PHE A 197 -8.55 16.65 8.48
N SER A 198 -9.62 16.96 9.21
CA SER A 198 -9.82 18.28 9.82
C SER A 198 -8.75 18.61 10.85
N GLU A 199 -8.27 17.60 11.60
CA GLU A 199 -7.28 17.78 12.66
C GLU A 199 -5.85 17.93 12.12
N PHE A 200 -5.51 17.20 11.06
CA PHE A 200 -4.15 17.12 10.55
C PHE A 200 -3.94 17.83 9.21
N ALA A 201 -5.00 18.11 8.43
CA ALA A 201 -4.87 18.89 7.21
C ALA A 201 -4.37 20.32 7.54
N GLY A 202 -3.38 20.78 6.80
CA GLY A 202 -2.70 22.06 7.05
C GLY A 202 -1.57 22.02 8.08
N ARG A 203 -1.35 20.89 8.77
CA ARG A 203 -0.07 20.61 9.42
C ARG A 203 0.93 20.15 8.34
N LYS A 204 2.23 20.18 8.66
CA LYS A 204 3.27 19.67 7.76
C LYS A 204 3.27 18.14 7.72
N VAL A 205 2.12 17.54 7.39
CA VAL A 205 1.93 16.10 7.23
C VAL A 205 0.81 15.86 6.21
N LEU A 206 1.04 14.95 5.27
CA LEU A 206 0.03 14.57 4.29
C LEU A 206 -0.95 13.59 4.93
N VAL A 207 -2.25 13.80 4.77
CA VAL A 207 -3.27 12.87 5.26
C VAL A 207 -3.80 12.04 4.10
N CYS A 208 -3.89 10.74 4.29
CA CYS A 208 -4.35 9.79 3.29
C CYS A 208 -5.40 8.84 3.89
N ASP A 209 -6.56 8.76 3.26
CA ASP A 209 -7.50 7.66 3.40
C ASP A 209 -7.26 6.70 2.23
N PRO A 210 -6.75 5.48 2.44
CA PRO A 210 -6.45 4.55 1.36
C PRO A 210 -7.70 3.91 0.78
N TYR A 211 -8.88 4.19 1.32
CA TYR A 211 -10.13 3.64 0.85
C TYR A 211 -10.57 4.37 -0.43
N GLU A 212 -10.27 3.76 -1.56
CA GLU A 212 -10.44 4.35 -2.89
C GLU A 212 -11.83 5.00 -3.12
N PRO A 213 -12.97 4.45 -2.65
CA PRO A 213 -14.27 5.08 -2.84
C PRO A 213 -14.41 6.49 -2.23
N ASN A 214 -13.58 6.84 -1.26
CA ASN A 214 -13.62 8.16 -0.62
C ASN A 214 -12.72 9.20 -1.31
N LEU A 215 -11.89 8.78 -2.27
CA LEU A 215 -10.82 9.61 -2.81
C LEU A 215 -11.29 10.93 -3.41
N LEU A 216 -12.32 10.90 -4.26
CA LEU A 216 -12.83 12.13 -4.89
C LEU A 216 -13.34 13.15 -3.86
N MET A 217 -13.95 12.67 -2.79
CA MET A 217 -14.43 13.54 -1.71
C MET A 217 -13.27 14.21 -0.96
N TRP A 218 -12.24 13.43 -0.60
CA TRP A 218 -11.08 13.98 0.12
C TRP A 218 -10.22 14.90 -0.77
N ASP A 219 -10.12 14.59 -2.06
CA ASP A 219 -9.43 15.46 -3.03
C ASP A 219 -10.18 16.79 -3.20
N ASP A 220 -11.52 16.77 -3.31
CA ASP A 220 -12.35 17.99 -3.36
C ASP A 220 -12.25 18.86 -2.10
N LEU A 221 -12.27 18.24 -0.92
CA LEU A 221 -12.34 18.96 0.36
C LEU A 221 -10.97 19.44 0.87
N TYR A 222 -9.92 18.65 0.65
CA TYR A 222 -8.60 18.85 1.25
C TYR A 222 -7.44 18.86 0.24
N GLY A 223 -7.72 18.68 -1.06
CA GLY A 223 -6.68 18.67 -2.09
C GLY A 223 -5.63 17.60 -1.87
N THR A 224 -6.05 16.40 -1.47
CA THR A 224 -5.16 15.29 -1.09
C THR A 224 -4.15 14.98 -2.21
N PRO A 225 -2.85 15.33 -2.09
CA PRO A 225 -1.91 15.20 -3.20
C PRO A 225 -1.54 13.74 -3.49
N TRP A 226 -1.59 12.89 -2.49
CA TRP A 226 -1.14 11.49 -2.53
C TRP A 226 -2.17 10.57 -1.90
N ILE A 227 -2.37 9.42 -2.50
CA ILE A 227 -3.16 8.33 -1.96
C ILE A 227 -2.32 7.05 -1.93
N GLY A 228 -2.36 6.33 -0.85
CA GLY A 228 -1.65 5.05 -0.73
C GLY A 228 -1.83 4.44 0.66
N THR A 229 -1.54 3.24 0.85
CA THR A 229 -1.12 2.21 -0.11
C THR A 229 -2.18 1.13 -0.15
N SER A 230 -2.60 0.68 -1.29
CA SER A 230 -3.55 -0.42 -1.44
C SER A 230 -3.41 -1.05 -2.83
N ASN A 231 -4.12 -2.15 -3.09
CA ASN A 231 -4.11 -2.84 -4.37
C ASN A 231 -5.00 -2.13 -5.40
N TYR A 232 -4.62 -0.93 -5.80
CA TYR A 232 -5.37 -0.13 -6.79
C TYR A 232 -5.22 -0.68 -8.20
N GLU A 233 -4.16 -1.45 -8.47
CA GLU A 233 -3.91 -2.15 -9.72
C GLU A 233 -5.04 -3.08 -10.14
N TYR A 234 -5.87 -3.54 -9.18
CA TYR A 234 -7.06 -4.32 -9.51
C TYR A 234 -8.00 -3.59 -10.49
N TYR A 235 -7.99 -2.28 -10.45
CA TYR A 235 -8.78 -1.43 -11.37
C TYR A 235 -7.99 -0.96 -12.60
N GLY A 236 -6.85 -1.58 -12.91
CA GLY A 236 -5.94 -1.11 -13.95
C GLY A 236 -5.43 0.30 -13.67
N ASP A 237 -5.48 1.15 -14.68
CA ASP A 237 -5.12 2.57 -14.60
C ASP A 237 -6.28 3.49 -14.15
N THR A 238 -7.47 2.93 -13.91
CA THR A 238 -8.70 3.73 -13.75
C THR A 238 -8.63 4.70 -12.58
N VAL A 239 -8.03 4.28 -11.44
CA VAL A 239 -7.88 5.16 -10.26
C VAL A 239 -6.96 6.33 -10.57
N VAL A 240 -5.85 6.09 -11.24
CA VAL A 240 -4.91 7.13 -11.69
C VAL A 240 -5.61 8.13 -12.62
N ARG A 241 -6.38 7.61 -13.58
CA ARG A 241 -7.09 8.43 -14.59
C ARG A 241 -8.20 9.28 -13.99
N TYR A 242 -9.04 8.72 -13.11
CA TYR A 242 -10.11 9.54 -12.55
C TYR A 242 -9.58 10.60 -11.59
N LEU A 243 -8.50 10.31 -10.86
CA LEU A 243 -7.85 11.31 -10.02
C LEU A 243 -7.24 12.43 -10.86
N ALA A 244 -6.56 12.12 -11.97
CA ALA A 244 -6.04 13.10 -12.91
C ALA A 244 -7.18 13.95 -13.51
N ALA A 245 -8.25 13.33 -13.97
CA ALA A 245 -9.42 14.03 -14.50
C ALA A 245 -10.06 14.98 -13.47
N GLN A 246 -10.16 14.55 -12.21
CA GLN A 246 -10.65 15.39 -11.11
C GLN A 246 -9.78 16.64 -10.92
N ARG A 247 -8.48 16.48 -10.84
CA ARG A 247 -7.51 17.57 -10.64
C ARG A 247 -7.41 18.54 -11.81
N GLU A 248 -7.71 18.08 -13.01
CA GLU A 248 -7.79 18.88 -14.22
C GLU A 248 -9.18 19.55 -14.40
N GLY A 249 -10.10 19.38 -13.46
CA GLY A 249 -11.45 19.94 -13.53
C GLY A 249 -12.41 19.20 -14.47
N ARG A 250 -12.00 18.05 -15.02
CA ARG A 250 -12.83 17.20 -15.89
C ARG A 250 -13.76 16.27 -15.08
N ARG A 251 -14.61 16.91 -14.27
CA ARG A 251 -15.40 16.23 -13.23
C ARG A 251 -16.34 15.15 -13.78
N GLU A 252 -16.99 15.40 -14.92
CA GLU A 252 -17.90 14.40 -15.52
C GLU A 252 -17.14 13.12 -15.92
N GLU A 253 -15.94 13.29 -16.47
CA GLU A 253 -15.07 12.17 -16.80
C GLU A 253 -14.61 11.42 -15.53
N ALA A 254 -14.18 12.15 -14.51
CA ALA A 254 -13.79 11.57 -13.23
C ALA A 254 -14.93 10.73 -12.63
N LEU A 255 -16.15 11.24 -12.60
CA LEU A 255 -17.33 10.52 -12.09
C LEU A 255 -17.69 9.32 -12.97
N ARG A 256 -17.60 9.44 -14.30
CA ARG A 256 -17.85 8.32 -15.20
C ARG A 256 -16.87 7.17 -14.94
N LEU A 257 -15.57 7.44 -14.83
CA LEU A 257 -14.54 6.46 -14.51
C LEU A 257 -14.74 5.88 -13.10
N TYR A 258 -15.05 6.71 -12.14
CA TYR A 258 -15.34 6.32 -10.75
C TYR A 258 -16.48 5.29 -10.68
N TRP A 259 -17.60 5.53 -11.40
CA TRP A 259 -18.75 4.63 -11.41
C TRP A 259 -18.53 3.40 -12.29
N GLN A 260 -17.69 3.48 -13.31
CA GLN A 260 -17.36 2.35 -14.18
C GLN A 260 -16.83 1.15 -13.38
N ILE A 261 -16.02 1.38 -12.36
CA ILE A 261 -15.40 0.31 -11.56
C ILE A 261 -16.27 -0.18 -10.39
N GLN A 262 -17.52 0.28 -10.28
CA GLN A 262 -18.39 -0.12 -9.17
C GLN A 262 -18.64 -1.64 -9.07
N PRO A 263 -18.82 -2.42 -10.13
CA PRO A 263 -18.93 -3.87 -10.03
C PRO A 263 -17.65 -4.54 -9.49
N ALA A 264 -16.48 -4.07 -9.93
CA ALA A 264 -15.19 -4.54 -9.42
C ALA A 264 -15.01 -4.20 -7.94
N ARG A 265 -15.40 -2.99 -7.48
CA ARG A 265 -15.42 -2.62 -6.05
C ARG A 265 -16.27 -3.59 -5.23
N GLN A 266 -17.48 -3.87 -5.66
CA GLN A 266 -18.38 -4.78 -4.96
C GLN A 266 -17.78 -6.19 -4.85
N ALA A 267 -17.16 -6.69 -5.92
CA ALA A 267 -16.46 -7.97 -5.89
C ALA A 267 -15.27 -7.96 -4.91
N ARG A 268 -14.44 -6.92 -4.98
CA ARG A 268 -13.27 -6.74 -4.08
C ARG A 268 -13.68 -6.70 -2.61
N GLU A 269 -14.68 -5.88 -2.27
CA GLU A 269 -15.11 -5.71 -0.88
C GLU A 269 -15.72 -7.00 -0.31
N ALA A 270 -16.51 -7.72 -1.10
CA ALA A 270 -17.06 -8.99 -0.66
C ALA A 270 -15.97 -10.06 -0.42
N LEU A 271 -14.93 -10.09 -1.26
CA LEU A 271 -13.80 -11.01 -1.08
C LEU A 271 -12.90 -10.58 0.10
N ARG A 272 -12.67 -9.28 0.26
CA ARG A 272 -11.94 -8.73 1.41
C ARG A 272 -12.65 -9.06 2.72
N ALA A 273 -13.97 -8.89 2.77
CA ALA A 273 -14.77 -9.21 3.96
C ALA A 273 -14.66 -10.70 4.36
N GLN A 274 -14.59 -11.61 3.40
CA GLN A 274 -14.38 -13.03 3.67
C GLN A 274 -13.01 -13.30 4.30
N ALA A 275 -11.93 -12.72 3.75
CA ALA A 275 -10.58 -12.88 4.28
C ALA A 275 -10.44 -12.25 5.67
N SER A 276 -10.88 -10.99 5.82
CA SER A 276 -10.79 -10.25 7.09
C SER A 276 -11.66 -10.86 8.18
N GLY A 277 -12.86 -11.34 7.83
CA GLY A 277 -13.75 -12.01 8.80
C GLY A 277 -13.19 -13.31 9.35
N ALA A 278 -12.27 -13.96 8.63
CA ALA A 278 -11.54 -15.14 9.07
C ALA A 278 -10.16 -14.82 9.67
N ASN A 279 -9.80 -13.55 9.82
CA ASN A 279 -8.47 -13.06 10.23
C ASN A 279 -7.32 -13.58 9.34
N PHE A 280 -7.57 -13.79 8.05
CA PHE A 280 -6.53 -14.23 7.12
C PHE A 280 -5.85 -13.06 6.42
N ASN A 281 -4.57 -13.23 6.18
CA ASN A 281 -3.79 -12.35 5.31
C ASN A 281 -4.33 -12.47 3.87
N HIS A 282 -4.75 -11.34 3.31
CA HIS A 282 -5.38 -11.25 2.00
C HIS A 282 -4.39 -11.00 0.84
N ARG A 283 -3.07 -11.06 1.07
CA ARG A 283 -2.03 -10.74 0.07
C ARG A 283 -2.13 -11.63 -1.17
N TYR A 284 -2.57 -12.88 -1.03
CA TYR A 284 -2.74 -13.76 -2.19
C TYR A 284 -3.92 -13.34 -3.08
N LEU A 285 -5.00 -12.85 -2.47
CA LEU A 285 -6.09 -12.24 -3.23
C LEU A 285 -5.61 -11.02 -4.03
N TRP A 286 -4.84 -10.15 -3.41
CA TRP A 286 -4.27 -8.98 -4.10
C TRP A 286 -3.35 -9.40 -5.25
N LYS A 287 -2.49 -10.39 -5.03
CA LYS A 287 -1.61 -10.90 -6.09
C LYS A 287 -2.39 -11.46 -7.29
N TYR A 288 -3.51 -12.16 -7.04
CA TYR A 288 -4.39 -12.63 -8.10
C TYR A 288 -5.09 -11.46 -8.82
N GLN A 289 -5.59 -10.49 -8.09
CA GLN A 289 -6.22 -9.30 -8.63
C GLN A 289 -5.25 -8.50 -9.52
N ALA A 290 -4.00 -8.35 -9.09
CA ALA A 290 -2.92 -7.77 -9.88
C ALA A 290 -2.65 -8.58 -11.17
N TRP A 291 -2.60 -9.91 -11.07
CA TRP A 291 -2.40 -10.77 -12.23
C TRP A 291 -3.46 -10.58 -13.31
N LEU A 292 -4.71 -10.37 -12.93
CA LEU A 292 -5.80 -10.07 -13.88
C LEU A 292 -5.53 -8.77 -14.66
N GLN A 293 -4.72 -7.87 -14.13
CA GLN A 293 -4.33 -6.60 -14.75
C GLN A 293 -2.90 -6.61 -15.32
N GLY A 294 -2.37 -7.80 -15.56
CA GLY A 294 -1.11 -7.98 -16.28
C GLY A 294 0.15 -8.08 -15.42
N TYR A 295 0.04 -8.10 -14.09
CA TYR A 295 1.17 -8.40 -13.21
C TYR A 295 1.56 -9.89 -13.28
N ASN A 296 2.74 -10.22 -12.73
CA ASN A 296 3.32 -11.55 -12.88
C ASN A 296 2.44 -12.68 -12.34
N GLY A 297 1.87 -12.53 -11.16
CA GLY A 297 1.24 -13.64 -10.46
C GLY A 297 2.27 -14.60 -9.85
N GLY A 298 2.01 -15.90 -9.96
CA GLY A 298 2.88 -16.94 -9.44
C GLY A 298 2.57 -17.35 -8.00
N PRO A 299 3.27 -18.34 -7.46
CA PRO A 299 3.04 -18.88 -6.14
C PRO A 299 3.37 -17.87 -5.04
N ILE A 300 2.79 -18.06 -3.85
CA ILE A 300 3.04 -17.25 -2.66
C ILE A 300 3.21 -18.18 -1.46
N ARG A 301 4.02 -17.77 -0.49
CA ARG A 301 4.35 -18.55 0.71
C ARG A 301 3.29 -18.43 1.79
N ALA A 302 3.31 -19.37 2.73
CA ALA A 302 2.59 -19.22 3.99
C ALA A 302 3.03 -17.90 4.71
N PRO A 303 2.15 -17.25 5.46
CA PRO A 303 0.84 -17.74 5.93
C PRO A 303 -0.35 -17.49 4.97
N ALA A 304 -0.11 -17.07 3.75
CA ALA A 304 -1.19 -16.79 2.80
C ALA A 304 -2.03 -18.04 2.51
N MET A 305 -3.35 -17.85 2.47
CA MET A 305 -4.30 -18.91 2.17
C MET A 305 -4.57 -19.01 0.68
N LYS A 306 -4.71 -20.23 0.18
CA LYS A 306 -5.08 -20.49 -1.21
C LYS A 306 -6.46 -19.92 -1.52
N LEU A 307 -6.58 -19.28 -2.66
CA LEU A 307 -7.88 -18.84 -3.19
C LEU A 307 -8.67 -20.04 -3.77
N THR A 308 -9.97 -20.02 -3.58
CA THR A 308 -10.87 -20.96 -4.27
C THR A 308 -11.17 -20.45 -5.68
N ASP A 309 -11.54 -21.36 -6.57
CA ASP A 309 -11.98 -21.01 -7.92
C ASP A 309 -13.17 -20.04 -7.91
N ALA A 310 -14.07 -20.17 -6.95
CA ALA A 310 -15.20 -19.27 -6.78
C ALA A 310 -14.77 -17.83 -6.44
N GLN A 311 -13.75 -17.67 -5.58
CA GLN A 311 -13.20 -16.35 -5.25
C GLN A 311 -12.47 -15.74 -6.44
N MET A 312 -11.66 -16.52 -7.16
CA MET A 312 -10.96 -16.07 -8.36
C MET A 312 -11.93 -15.68 -9.47
N ARG A 313 -12.95 -16.50 -9.70
CA ARG A 313 -14.03 -16.20 -10.68
C ARG A 313 -14.74 -14.91 -10.32
N ARG A 314 -15.14 -14.73 -9.06
CA ARG A 314 -15.84 -13.52 -8.62
C ARG A 314 -15.01 -12.24 -8.84
N ALA A 315 -13.70 -12.29 -8.58
CA ALA A 315 -12.83 -11.15 -8.85
C ALA A 315 -12.77 -10.83 -10.35
N ALA A 316 -12.64 -11.85 -11.21
CA ALA A 316 -12.62 -11.67 -12.65
C ALA A 316 -13.97 -11.16 -13.20
N GLU A 317 -15.11 -11.69 -12.74
CA GLU A 317 -16.45 -11.25 -13.12
C GLU A 317 -16.69 -9.77 -12.79
N GLY A 318 -16.19 -9.29 -11.63
CA GLY A 318 -16.24 -7.88 -11.27
C GLY A 318 -15.53 -6.98 -12.28
N LEU A 319 -14.38 -7.41 -12.78
CA LEU A 319 -13.63 -6.69 -13.81
C LEU A 319 -14.32 -6.74 -15.17
N VAL A 320 -14.87 -7.89 -15.58
CA VAL A 320 -15.65 -8.02 -16.82
C VAL A 320 -16.85 -7.09 -16.80
N ALA A 321 -17.59 -7.07 -15.70
CA ALA A 321 -18.75 -6.18 -15.53
C ALA A 321 -18.37 -4.69 -15.48
N SER A 322 -17.11 -4.37 -15.16
CA SER A 322 -16.54 -3.02 -15.18
C SER A 322 -15.92 -2.64 -16.53
N GLY A 323 -15.87 -3.57 -17.51
CA GLY A 323 -15.22 -3.36 -18.80
C GLY A 323 -13.67 -3.24 -18.69
N LEU A 324 -13.09 -3.84 -17.65
CA LEU A 324 -11.64 -3.85 -17.40
C LEU A 324 -10.98 -5.21 -17.71
N LEU A 325 -11.79 -6.17 -18.13
CA LEU A 325 -11.36 -7.48 -18.59
C LEU A 325 -12.38 -7.97 -19.64
N ASP A 326 -11.90 -8.53 -20.73
CA ASP A 326 -12.78 -8.97 -21.83
C ASP A 326 -13.63 -10.19 -21.44
N ALA A 327 -13.03 -11.14 -20.74
CA ALA A 327 -13.70 -12.36 -20.29
C ALA A 327 -13.03 -12.93 -19.02
N VAL A 328 -13.81 -13.71 -18.26
CA VAL A 328 -13.26 -14.52 -17.16
C VAL A 328 -12.26 -15.53 -17.73
N PRO A 329 -11.05 -15.66 -17.16
CA PRO A 329 -10.09 -16.65 -17.64
C PRO A 329 -10.69 -18.07 -17.66
N PRO A 330 -10.51 -18.83 -18.73
CA PRO A 330 -11.06 -20.20 -18.84
C PRO A 330 -10.39 -21.17 -17.86
N SER A 331 -9.19 -20.85 -17.40
CA SER A 331 -8.43 -21.57 -16.38
C SER A 331 -7.68 -20.59 -15.49
N PHE A 332 -7.58 -20.91 -14.21
CA PHE A 332 -6.77 -20.14 -13.24
C PHE A 332 -5.36 -20.70 -13.05
N ALA A 333 -5.04 -21.85 -13.66
CA ALA A 333 -3.71 -22.46 -13.58
C ALA A 333 -2.57 -21.50 -13.97
N PRO A 334 -2.68 -20.68 -15.04
CA PRO A 334 -1.63 -19.75 -15.42
C PRO A 334 -1.28 -18.70 -14.34
N PHE A 335 -2.22 -18.38 -13.45
CA PHE A 335 -1.92 -17.51 -12.32
C PHE A 335 -0.88 -18.14 -11.37
N PHE A 336 -1.01 -19.43 -11.08
CA PHE A 336 -0.11 -20.14 -10.17
C PHE A 336 1.29 -20.37 -10.75
N GLU A 337 1.41 -20.37 -12.07
CA GLU A 337 2.70 -20.46 -12.78
C GLU A 337 3.38 -19.09 -12.85
N GLY A 338 2.59 -18.03 -12.97
CA GLY A 338 3.06 -16.67 -13.24
C GLY A 338 3.36 -16.43 -14.72
N ARG A 339 3.49 -15.15 -15.10
CA ARG A 339 3.81 -14.75 -16.48
C ARG A 339 5.30 -14.95 -16.81
N ASN A 340 6.14 -14.99 -15.81
CA ASN A 340 7.58 -15.24 -15.88
C ASN A 340 7.91 -16.42 -14.96
N PRO A 341 7.58 -17.66 -15.37
CA PRO A 341 7.88 -18.84 -14.55
C PRO A 341 9.39 -19.04 -14.45
N SER A 342 9.86 -19.50 -13.26
CA SER A 342 11.28 -19.71 -12.96
C SER A 342 11.51 -21.10 -12.38
#